data_ecab13f8204eb7234a8f68c0fbf036ac
#
_entry.id   ecab13f8204eb7234a8f68c0fbf036ac
#
_cell.length_a   1.000
_cell.length_b   1.000
_cell.length_c   1.000
_cell.angle_alpha   90.00
_cell.angle_beta   90.00
_cell.angle_gamma   90.00
#
_symmetry.space_group_name_H-M   'P 1'
#
loop_
_entity.id
_entity.type
_entity.pdbx_description
1 polymer ?
#
loop_
_entity_poly.entity_id
_entity_poly.type
_entity_poly.pdbx_seq_one_letter_code
_entity_poly.pdbx_strand_id
1 'polypeptide(L)'
;MLTRRLKIAVACVAMLVATPVVAAPSKTQIENQYRSWLEKDLWPQAKAAGVSRAIFDGAFAGVTINWKLPDLVIPGEKPSGPKAQKQAEFGSPANYFNARTIGSVTSGGKARYSQYGNLLKRIEQKYGVPGPIVVAIWGRESGFGTVKIPYNAFEVLGTKAYLSTRKDMFRKELIAALEIAQKGYIGESAMKSSWAGALGQPQFMPTSYLKHAVDFDGDGKRDIWNSVPDTLASIANYLKLHGWQKGRDWGFEVNVPQNLTCSLEGPDQGKTIAEWARLGVMRTNGKAFPASEMKGEGFLLMPAGRFGPAFIVTPNFYVIKDYNMSDLYALFIGHVGDRIAYGAGDFQGNWGNVGTMYRSDILTMQKRMQAQGYDIGKADGLPGFKTRRSIGVWQAKNDMAATCFPQPALLRQIK
;
A
#
# COMPACT_ATOMS: atom_id res chain seq x y z
N MET A 1 22.01 -54.15 -73.85
CA MET A 1 22.62 -52.85 -73.43
C MET A 1 22.14 -52.55 -72.03
N LEU A 2 22.99 -52.80 -71.04
CA LEU A 2 22.72 -52.55 -69.59
C LEU A 2 23.15 -51.18 -69.25
N THR A 3 22.23 -50.31 -68.76
CA THR A 3 22.58 -49.01 -68.16
C THR A 3 22.53 -49.12 -66.62
N ARG A 4 23.70 -49.11 -66.00
CA ARG A 4 23.92 -49.05 -64.53
C ARG A 4 23.62 -47.65 -64.05
N ARG A 5 22.59 -47.50 -63.21
CA ARG A 5 22.34 -46.24 -62.44
C ARG A 5 23.16 -46.24 -61.14
N LEU A 6 24.06 -45.32 -61.09
CA LEU A 6 24.88 -45.02 -59.89
C LEU A 6 24.04 -44.22 -58.87
N LYS A 7 23.81 -44.78 -57.66
CA LYS A 7 23.17 -44.04 -56.56
C LYS A 7 24.24 -43.37 -55.72
N ILE A 8 24.30 -42.05 -55.79
CA ILE A 8 25.13 -41.23 -54.90
C ILE A 8 24.35 -41.05 -53.60
N ALA A 9 24.83 -41.55 -52.45
CA ALA A 9 24.33 -41.31 -51.13
C ALA A 9 24.99 -40.05 -50.60
N VAL A 10 24.21 -38.98 -50.43
CA VAL A 10 24.67 -37.77 -49.75
C VAL A 10 24.46 -37.96 -48.24
N ALA A 11 25.55 -38.13 -47.52
CA ALA A 11 25.54 -38.14 -46.04
C ALA A 11 25.45 -36.70 -45.50
N CYS A 12 24.28 -36.28 -45.03
CA CYS A 12 24.17 -35.03 -44.25
C CYS A 12 24.74 -35.24 -42.86
N VAL A 13 25.91 -34.68 -42.59
CA VAL A 13 26.46 -34.55 -41.24
C VAL A 13 25.76 -33.39 -40.56
N ALA A 14 24.79 -33.68 -39.69
CA ALA A 14 24.18 -32.67 -38.81
C ALA A 14 25.17 -32.30 -37.71
N MET A 15 25.84 -31.14 -37.83
CA MET A 15 26.59 -30.54 -36.72
C MET A 15 25.59 -30.07 -35.65
N LEU A 16 25.46 -30.82 -34.55
CA LEU A 16 24.82 -30.38 -33.32
C LEU A 16 25.69 -29.26 -32.73
N VAL A 17 25.30 -28.01 -32.96
CA VAL A 17 25.84 -26.87 -32.23
C VAL A 17 25.26 -26.95 -30.83
N ALA A 18 26.00 -27.50 -29.88
CA ALA A 18 25.70 -27.44 -28.46
C ALA A 18 25.81 -25.98 -28.01
N THR A 19 24.67 -25.31 -27.85
CA THR A 19 24.63 -24.01 -27.17
C THR A 19 25.10 -24.22 -25.73
N PRO A 20 26.11 -23.47 -25.24
CA PRO A 20 26.57 -23.61 -23.86
C PRO A 20 25.40 -23.25 -22.94
N VAL A 21 24.92 -24.18 -22.13
CA VAL A 21 24.03 -23.90 -21.02
C VAL A 21 24.84 -23.10 -20.00
N VAL A 22 24.64 -21.79 -19.98
CA VAL A 22 25.23 -20.93 -18.95
C VAL A 22 24.58 -21.33 -17.63
N ALA A 23 25.35 -21.95 -16.76
CA ALA A 23 24.89 -22.32 -15.41
C ALA A 23 24.44 -21.06 -14.65
N ALA A 24 23.35 -21.18 -13.89
CA ALA A 24 22.89 -20.09 -13.03
C ALA A 24 24.02 -19.67 -12.05
N PRO A 25 24.24 -18.36 -11.82
CA PRO A 25 25.29 -17.90 -10.95
C PRO A 25 25.06 -18.37 -9.51
N SER A 26 26.12 -18.79 -8.83
CA SER A 26 26.06 -19.15 -7.41
C SER A 26 25.77 -17.91 -6.53
N LYS A 27 25.29 -18.14 -5.31
CA LYS A 27 25.09 -17.04 -4.33
C LYS A 27 26.36 -16.22 -4.11
N THR A 28 27.52 -16.86 -4.06
CA THR A 28 28.81 -16.18 -3.92
C THR A 28 29.11 -15.28 -5.13
N GLN A 29 28.82 -15.75 -6.34
CA GLN A 29 28.99 -14.93 -7.54
C GLN A 29 28.04 -13.72 -7.53
N ILE A 30 26.79 -13.91 -7.13
CA ILE A 30 25.81 -12.81 -7.00
C ILE A 30 26.26 -11.80 -5.93
N GLU A 31 26.80 -12.27 -4.80
CA GLU A 31 27.34 -11.41 -3.73
C GLU A 31 28.53 -10.57 -4.23
N ASN A 32 29.45 -11.16 -5.00
CA ASN A 32 30.56 -10.44 -5.59
C ASN A 32 30.08 -9.40 -6.63
N GLN A 33 29.08 -9.74 -7.43
CA GLN A 33 28.42 -8.81 -8.35
C GLN A 33 27.73 -7.67 -7.62
N TYR A 34 27.05 -7.96 -6.50
CA TYR A 34 26.43 -6.95 -5.64
C TYR A 34 27.47 -5.96 -5.10
N ARG A 35 28.61 -6.43 -4.60
CA ARG A 35 29.69 -5.55 -4.14
C ARG A 35 30.25 -4.68 -5.27
N SER A 36 30.44 -5.25 -6.45
CA SER A 36 30.84 -4.48 -7.63
C SER A 36 29.81 -3.43 -8.02
N TRP A 37 28.51 -3.77 -7.92
CA TRP A 37 27.41 -2.85 -8.18
C TRP A 37 27.34 -1.71 -7.14
N LEU A 38 27.59 -1.98 -5.86
CA LEU A 38 27.68 -0.92 -4.83
C LEU A 38 28.73 0.13 -5.22
N GLU A 39 29.90 -0.31 -5.68
CA GLU A 39 31.00 0.59 -6.03
C GLU A 39 30.81 1.29 -7.37
N LYS A 40 30.42 0.55 -8.40
CA LYS A 40 30.40 1.07 -9.78
C LYS A 40 29.13 1.81 -10.14
N ASP A 41 27.99 1.40 -9.58
CA ASP A 41 26.67 1.92 -9.96
C ASP A 41 26.03 2.76 -8.85
N LEU A 42 26.09 2.32 -7.59
CA LEU A 42 25.42 3.01 -6.48
C LEU A 42 26.26 4.18 -5.95
N TRP A 43 27.56 3.97 -5.71
CA TRP A 43 28.43 5.01 -5.15
C TRP A 43 28.43 6.32 -5.98
N PRO A 44 28.55 6.31 -7.32
CA PRO A 44 28.46 7.56 -8.10
C PRO A 44 27.14 8.32 -7.87
N GLN A 45 26.04 7.62 -7.73
CA GLN A 45 24.72 8.22 -7.48
C GLN A 45 24.63 8.79 -6.05
N ALA A 46 25.10 8.04 -5.06
CA ALA A 46 25.15 8.50 -3.66
C ALA A 46 26.06 9.74 -3.53
N LYS A 47 27.23 9.73 -4.17
CA LYS A 47 28.16 10.88 -4.22
C LYS A 47 27.48 12.11 -4.87
N ALA A 48 26.77 11.92 -5.96
CA ALA A 48 26.02 13.00 -6.63
C ALA A 48 24.88 13.57 -5.75
N ALA A 49 24.33 12.76 -4.83
CA ALA A 49 23.35 13.17 -3.81
C ALA A 49 24.02 13.80 -2.57
N GLY A 50 25.34 14.02 -2.57
CA GLY A 50 26.07 14.67 -1.49
C GLY A 50 26.48 13.75 -0.33
N VAL A 51 26.43 12.43 -0.52
CA VAL A 51 26.88 11.45 0.47
C VAL A 51 28.41 11.36 0.46
N SER A 52 29.04 11.46 1.63
CA SER A 52 30.47 11.28 1.79
C SER A 52 30.88 9.80 1.70
N ARG A 53 32.11 9.53 1.32
CA ARG A 53 32.64 8.18 1.27
C ARG A 53 32.57 7.48 2.65
N ALA A 54 32.85 8.20 3.71
CA ALA A 54 32.80 7.66 5.07
C ALA A 54 31.41 7.14 5.46
N ILE A 55 30.34 7.90 5.15
CA ILE A 55 28.95 7.47 5.38
C ILE A 55 28.61 6.26 4.51
N PHE A 56 29.03 6.27 3.24
CA PHE A 56 28.77 5.13 2.34
C PHE A 56 29.45 3.86 2.85
N ASP A 57 30.72 3.93 3.21
CA ASP A 57 31.48 2.79 3.74
C ASP A 57 30.89 2.30 5.08
N GLY A 58 30.53 3.21 5.97
CA GLY A 58 29.88 2.88 7.25
C GLY A 58 28.54 2.17 7.05
N ALA A 59 27.72 2.64 6.09
CA ALA A 59 26.43 2.06 5.79
C ALA A 59 26.51 0.62 5.26
N PHE A 60 27.56 0.29 4.50
CA PHE A 60 27.75 -1.03 3.91
C PHE A 60 28.82 -1.88 4.61
N ALA A 61 29.38 -1.41 5.74
CA ALA A 61 30.31 -2.20 6.54
C ALA A 61 29.66 -3.51 7.02
N GLY A 62 30.17 -4.65 6.55
CA GLY A 62 29.63 -5.97 6.90
C GLY A 62 28.24 -6.30 6.31
N VAL A 63 27.64 -5.42 5.54
CA VAL A 63 26.34 -5.66 4.89
C VAL A 63 26.50 -6.64 3.74
N THR A 64 25.63 -7.65 3.68
CA THR A 64 25.52 -8.67 2.63
C THR A 64 24.10 -8.75 2.11
N ILE A 65 23.87 -9.52 1.05
CA ILE A 65 22.51 -9.78 0.55
C ILE A 65 21.72 -10.56 1.59
N ASN A 66 20.55 -10.04 1.97
CA ASN A 66 19.60 -10.78 2.81
C ASN A 66 18.70 -11.68 1.95
N TRP A 67 19.11 -12.92 1.78
CA TRP A 67 18.41 -13.93 0.98
C TRP A 67 17.06 -14.37 1.52
N LYS A 68 16.70 -13.96 2.75
CA LYS A 68 15.42 -14.31 3.40
C LYS A 68 14.31 -13.30 3.11
N LEU A 69 14.63 -12.16 2.47
CA LEU A 69 13.62 -11.16 2.13
C LEU A 69 12.67 -11.70 1.07
N PRO A 70 11.38 -11.36 1.14
CA PRO A 70 10.42 -11.73 0.11
C PRO A 70 10.63 -10.92 -1.18
N ASP A 71 10.06 -11.43 -2.28
CA ASP A 71 9.98 -10.75 -3.58
C ASP A 71 11.35 -10.52 -4.25
N LEU A 72 12.34 -11.35 -3.94
CA LEU A 72 13.63 -11.33 -4.62
C LEU A 72 13.53 -12.04 -5.98
N VAL A 73 14.20 -11.48 -6.97
CA VAL A 73 14.42 -12.07 -8.30
C VAL A 73 15.87 -12.52 -8.37
N ILE A 74 16.10 -13.81 -8.17
CA ILE A 74 17.44 -14.38 -8.15
C ILE A 74 17.83 -14.72 -9.59
N PRO A 75 18.99 -14.22 -10.08
CA PRO A 75 19.47 -14.55 -11.41
C PRO A 75 19.58 -16.06 -11.64
N GLY A 76 19.02 -16.56 -12.74
CA GLY A 76 19.03 -17.99 -13.07
C GLY A 76 17.93 -18.82 -12.40
N GLU A 77 17.18 -18.29 -11.44
CA GLU A 77 15.99 -18.94 -10.91
C GLU A 77 14.74 -18.55 -11.70
N LYS A 78 13.89 -19.53 -12.01
CA LYS A 78 12.58 -19.21 -12.57
C LYS A 78 11.80 -18.38 -11.55
N PRO A 79 11.14 -17.28 -11.95
CA PRO A 79 10.27 -16.54 -11.05
C PRO A 79 9.31 -17.52 -10.39
N SER A 80 9.28 -17.57 -9.07
CA SER A 80 8.25 -18.33 -8.37
C SER A 80 6.92 -17.82 -8.87
N GLY A 81 6.08 -18.71 -9.42
CA GLY A 81 4.75 -18.35 -9.89
C GLY A 81 3.98 -17.60 -8.79
N PRO A 82 2.93 -16.88 -9.13
CA PRO A 82 2.18 -16.07 -8.17
C PRO A 82 1.74 -16.96 -7.01
N LYS A 83 2.43 -16.83 -5.87
CA LYS A 83 2.01 -17.48 -4.63
C LYS A 83 0.64 -16.93 -4.30
N ALA A 84 -0.32 -17.81 -3.97
CA ALA A 84 -1.63 -17.40 -3.48
C ALA A 84 -1.44 -16.45 -2.30
N GLN A 85 -1.59 -15.15 -2.54
CA GLN A 85 -1.48 -14.13 -1.49
C GLN A 85 -2.78 -14.19 -0.67
N LYS A 86 -2.67 -14.61 0.57
CA LYS A 86 -3.77 -14.64 1.55
C LYS A 86 -4.01 -13.27 2.19
N GLN A 87 -3.82 -12.17 1.47
CA GLN A 87 -4.13 -10.85 2.02
C GLN A 87 -5.66 -10.67 2.06
N ALA A 88 -6.16 -10.05 3.14
CA ALA A 88 -7.61 -9.85 3.34
C ALA A 88 -8.28 -9.11 2.18
N GLU A 89 -7.56 -8.21 1.53
CA GLU A 89 -8.00 -7.42 0.36
C GLU A 89 -8.32 -8.28 -0.87
N PHE A 90 -7.82 -9.52 -0.93
CA PHE A 90 -8.07 -10.46 -2.04
C PHE A 90 -9.13 -11.52 -1.73
N GLY A 91 -9.48 -11.67 -0.46
CA GLY A 91 -10.53 -12.58 -0.02
C GLY A 91 -11.81 -11.84 0.31
N SER A 92 -12.10 -11.70 1.60
CA SER A 92 -13.23 -10.90 2.10
C SER A 92 -12.71 -9.62 2.73
N PRO A 93 -13.18 -8.42 2.31
CA PRO A 93 -12.87 -7.16 2.97
C PRO A 93 -13.17 -7.17 4.48
N ALA A 94 -14.15 -7.97 4.92
CA ALA A 94 -14.49 -8.19 6.33
C ALA A 94 -13.30 -8.64 7.18
N ASN A 95 -12.40 -9.44 6.63
CA ASN A 95 -11.24 -9.96 7.37
C ASN A 95 -10.27 -8.86 7.82
N TYR A 96 -10.32 -7.70 7.16
CA TYR A 96 -9.51 -6.55 7.54
C TYR A 96 -10.00 -5.92 8.85
N PHE A 97 -11.30 -6.06 9.14
CA PHE A 97 -11.99 -5.46 10.29
C PHE A 97 -12.24 -6.48 11.40
N ASN A 98 -11.33 -7.44 11.62
CA ASN A 98 -11.50 -8.40 12.69
C ASN A 98 -11.49 -7.72 14.07
N ALA A 99 -12.39 -8.16 14.96
CA ALA A 99 -12.64 -7.55 16.26
C ALA A 99 -11.37 -7.50 17.14
N ARG A 100 -10.49 -8.49 17.06
CA ARG A 100 -9.25 -8.55 17.84
C ARG A 100 -8.31 -7.39 17.48
N THR A 101 -8.06 -7.19 16.18
CA THR A 101 -7.16 -6.11 15.70
C THR A 101 -7.74 -4.74 15.99
N ILE A 102 -9.03 -4.52 15.66
CA ILE A 102 -9.72 -3.25 15.94
C ILE A 102 -9.71 -2.99 17.45
N GLY A 103 -10.09 -3.96 18.27
CA GLY A 103 -10.13 -3.83 19.73
C GLY A 103 -8.78 -3.50 20.33
N SER A 104 -7.72 -4.18 19.89
CA SER A 104 -6.35 -3.94 20.37
C SER A 104 -5.86 -2.53 20.01
N VAL A 105 -6.02 -2.10 18.75
CA VAL A 105 -5.58 -0.75 18.32
C VAL A 105 -6.45 0.33 18.96
N THR A 106 -7.75 0.10 19.13
CA THR A 106 -8.65 1.07 19.80
C THR A 106 -8.29 1.24 21.28
N SER A 107 -8.13 0.15 22.04
CA SER A 107 -7.84 0.24 23.47
C SER A 107 -6.46 0.85 23.73
N GLY A 108 -5.44 0.39 23.00
CA GLY A 108 -4.11 1.02 23.04
C GLY A 108 -4.13 2.48 22.62
N GLY A 109 -4.93 2.80 21.59
CA GLY A 109 -5.10 4.16 21.10
C GLY A 109 -5.75 5.09 22.11
N LYS A 110 -6.82 4.68 22.80
CA LYS A 110 -7.45 5.46 23.89
C LYS A 110 -6.46 5.77 25.01
N ALA A 111 -5.66 4.78 25.43
CA ALA A 111 -4.65 4.98 26.44
C ALA A 111 -3.58 6.01 26.00
N ARG A 112 -3.09 5.92 24.75
CA ARG A 112 -2.10 6.86 24.21
C ARG A 112 -2.69 8.24 23.96
N TYR A 113 -3.93 8.32 23.47
CA TYR A 113 -4.63 9.59 23.29
C TYR A 113 -4.79 10.35 24.60
N SER A 114 -5.13 9.64 25.69
CA SER A 114 -5.16 10.22 27.03
C SER A 114 -3.76 10.63 27.52
N GLN A 115 -2.77 9.74 27.38
CA GLN A 115 -1.39 9.96 27.84
C GLN A 115 -0.74 11.17 27.17
N TYR A 116 -0.94 11.35 25.87
CA TYR A 116 -0.32 12.39 25.06
C TYR A 116 -1.27 13.53 24.69
N GLY A 117 -2.37 13.70 25.41
CA GLY A 117 -3.44 14.66 25.05
C GLY A 117 -2.95 16.09 24.81
N ASN A 118 -2.07 16.65 25.69
CA ASN A 118 -1.53 17.98 25.50
C ASN A 118 -0.60 18.07 24.27
N LEU A 119 0.21 17.05 24.02
CA LEU A 119 1.06 16.96 22.85
C LEU A 119 0.23 16.90 21.57
N LEU A 120 -0.77 16.02 21.52
CA LEU A 120 -1.67 15.86 20.38
C LEU A 120 -2.47 17.13 20.08
N LYS A 121 -2.91 17.85 21.11
CA LYS A 121 -3.57 19.16 20.94
C LYS A 121 -2.65 20.19 20.27
N ARG A 122 -1.37 20.25 20.67
CA ARG A 122 -0.37 21.14 20.04
C ARG A 122 -0.11 20.74 18.58
N ILE A 123 -0.04 19.43 18.29
CA ILE A 123 0.14 18.88 16.93
C ILE A 123 -1.07 19.24 16.08
N GLU A 124 -2.30 19.03 16.56
CA GLU A 124 -3.53 19.38 15.86
C GLU A 124 -3.63 20.89 15.58
N GLN A 125 -3.24 21.74 16.53
CA GLN A 125 -3.18 23.18 16.30
C GLN A 125 -2.23 23.55 15.16
N LYS A 126 -1.06 22.90 15.07
CA LYS A 126 -0.02 23.20 14.06
C LYS A 126 -0.34 22.62 12.70
N TYR A 127 -0.85 21.40 12.65
CA TYR A 127 -1.02 20.65 11.39
C TYR A 127 -2.49 20.52 10.93
N GLY A 128 -3.46 20.77 11.80
CA GLY A 128 -4.88 20.70 11.50
C GLY A 128 -5.43 19.26 11.44
N VAL A 129 -4.64 18.26 11.80
CA VAL A 129 -5.00 16.84 11.78
C VAL A 129 -5.45 16.40 13.17
N PRO A 130 -6.65 15.80 13.34
CA PRO A 130 -7.14 15.36 14.63
C PRO A 130 -6.23 14.30 15.28
N GLY A 131 -5.96 14.47 16.56
CA GLY A 131 -5.12 13.55 17.34
C GLY A 131 -5.53 12.08 17.25
N PRO A 132 -6.84 11.72 17.28
CA PRO A 132 -7.28 10.32 17.13
C PRO A 132 -6.85 9.67 15.82
N ILE A 133 -6.82 10.39 14.69
CA ILE A 133 -6.36 9.88 13.39
C ILE A 133 -4.85 9.61 13.45
N VAL A 134 -4.07 10.54 14.00
CA VAL A 134 -2.62 10.38 14.18
C VAL A 134 -2.29 9.15 15.03
N VAL A 135 -3.01 8.97 16.14
CA VAL A 135 -2.84 7.83 17.06
C VAL A 135 -3.27 6.51 16.40
N ALA A 136 -4.34 6.52 15.60
CA ALA A 136 -4.79 5.34 14.87
C ALA A 136 -3.74 4.85 13.87
N ILE A 137 -3.09 5.77 13.13
CA ILE A 137 -1.97 5.45 12.22
C ILE A 137 -0.80 4.89 13.04
N TRP A 138 -0.36 5.57 14.09
CA TRP A 138 0.74 5.12 14.93
C TRP A 138 0.51 3.71 15.49
N GLY A 139 -0.72 3.44 15.96
CA GLY A 139 -1.11 2.11 16.42
C GLY A 139 -1.08 1.05 15.33
N ARG A 140 -1.57 1.38 14.15
CA ARG A 140 -1.62 0.46 13.01
C ARG A 140 -0.23 0.13 12.47
N GLU A 141 0.67 1.11 12.39
CA GLU A 141 1.99 0.96 11.78
C GLU A 141 2.98 0.24 12.69
N SER A 142 3.00 0.56 13.98
CA SER A 142 4.05 0.06 14.88
C SER A 142 3.56 -0.41 16.24
N GLY A 143 2.24 -0.58 16.42
CA GLY A 143 1.70 -0.90 17.75
C GLY A 143 2.11 0.13 18.80
N PHE A 144 2.07 1.41 18.44
CA PHE A 144 2.51 2.51 19.29
C PHE A 144 4.01 2.44 19.65
N GLY A 145 4.84 2.05 18.70
CA GLY A 145 6.28 1.91 18.86
C GLY A 145 6.72 0.63 19.61
N THR A 146 5.79 -0.29 19.91
CA THR A 146 6.14 -1.54 20.64
C THR A 146 6.60 -2.67 19.72
N VAL A 147 6.26 -2.62 18.43
CA VAL A 147 6.68 -3.63 17.46
C VAL A 147 8.16 -3.42 17.13
N LYS A 148 8.95 -4.49 17.31
CA LYS A 148 10.38 -4.47 16.96
C LYS A 148 10.58 -4.29 15.47
N ILE A 149 11.49 -3.39 15.11
CA ILE A 149 11.94 -3.12 13.74
C ILE A 149 13.35 -3.69 13.62
N PRO A 150 13.51 -4.98 13.19
CA PRO A 150 14.73 -5.74 13.47
C PRO A 150 15.84 -5.59 12.41
N TYR A 151 15.49 -5.14 11.19
CA TYR A 151 16.43 -5.21 10.06
C TYR A 151 17.32 -3.96 9.99
N ASN A 152 18.55 -4.14 9.53
CA ASN A 152 19.38 -3.02 9.08
C ASN A 152 18.77 -2.45 7.78
N ALA A 153 18.54 -1.14 7.73
CA ALA A 153 17.88 -0.50 6.58
C ALA A 153 18.72 -0.63 5.29
N PHE A 154 20.05 -0.52 5.39
CA PHE A 154 20.92 -0.62 4.22
C PHE A 154 21.01 -2.05 3.69
N GLU A 155 20.95 -3.06 4.56
CA GLU A 155 20.87 -4.46 4.16
C GLU A 155 19.57 -4.72 3.37
N VAL A 156 18.42 -4.28 3.90
CA VAL A 156 17.11 -4.47 3.24
C VAL A 156 17.03 -3.71 1.93
N LEU A 157 17.32 -2.41 1.98
CA LEU A 157 17.19 -1.55 0.81
C LEU A 157 18.22 -1.89 -0.26
N GLY A 158 19.47 -2.22 0.11
CA GLY A 158 20.52 -2.65 -0.80
C GLY A 158 20.15 -3.96 -1.49
N THR A 159 19.73 -4.97 -0.73
CA THR A 159 19.25 -6.23 -1.30
C THR A 159 18.11 -6.03 -2.29
N LYS A 160 17.10 -5.23 -1.93
CA LYS A 160 15.93 -4.97 -2.79
C LYS A 160 16.26 -4.09 -3.99
N ALA A 161 17.14 -3.10 -3.85
CA ALA A 161 17.64 -2.29 -4.97
C ALA A 161 18.40 -3.13 -6.00
N TYR A 162 19.00 -4.23 -5.57
CA TYR A 162 19.75 -5.13 -6.44
C TYR A 162 18.91 -6.30 -6.99
N LEU A 163 18.05 -6.93 -6.17
CA LEU A 163 17.39 -8.20 -6.51
C LEU A 163 15.87 -8.15 -6.63
N SER A 164 15.18 -7.01 -6.39
CA SER A 164 13.71 -7.01 -6.49
C SER A 164 13.20 -6.69 -7.90
N THR A 165 11.91 -6.91 -8.15
CA THR A 165 11.24 -6.46 -9.39
C THR A 165 11.09 -4.93 -9.46
N ARG A 166 11.31 -4.21 -8.33
CA ARG A 166 11.17 -2.77 -8.19
C ARG A 166 12.52 -2.12 -7.86
N LYS A 167 13.58 -2.55 -8.55
CA LYS A 167 14.96 -2.11 -8.30
C LYS A 167 15.12 -0.59 -8.24
N ASP A 168 14.56 0.12 -9.22
CA ASP A 168 14.71 1.58 -9.32
C ASP A 168 14.04 2.32 -8.16
N MET A 169 12.87 1.83 -7.71
CA MET A 169 12.21 2.37 -6.53
C MET A 169 13.10 2.19 -5.30
N PHE A 170 13.57 0.97 -5.04
CA PHE A 170 14.40 0.69 -3.87
C PHE A 170 15.76 1.37 -3.93
N ARG A 171 16.31 1.62 -5.13
CA ARG A 171 17.55 2.41 -5.30
C ARG A 171 17.35 3.87 -4.85
N LYS A 172 16.24 4.49 -5.20
CA LYS A 172 15.88 5.84 -4.73
C LYS A 172 15.76 5.88 -3.21
N GLU A 173 15.10 4.89 -2.62
CA GLU A 173 14.95 4.79 -1.17
C GLU A 173 16.30 4.54 -0.48
N LEU A 174 17.19 3.76 -1.07
CA LEU A 174 18.53 3.51 -0.54
C LEU A 174 19.40 4.78 -0.53
N ILE A 175 19.37 5.57 -1.61
CA ILE A 175 20.07 6.86 -1.68
C ILE A 175 19.49 7.82 -0.61
N ALA A 176 18.17 7.90 -0.47
CA ALA A 176 17.53 8.71 0.57
C ALA A 176 17.93 8.25 1.98
N ALA A 177 18.09 6.95 2.24
CA ALA A 177 18.59 6.44 3.52
C ALA A 177 20.04 6.89 3.79
N LEU A 178 20.90 6.89 2.77
CA LEU A 178 22.27 7.42 2.87
C LEU A 178 22.27 8.94 3.14
N GLU A 179 21.37 9.70 2.51
CA GLU A 179 21.22 11.14 2.80
C GLU A 179 20.78 11.41 4.24
N ILE A 180 19.88 10.57 4.79
CA ILE A 180 19.44 10.66 6.19
C ILE A 180 20.63 10.49 7.14
N ALA A 181 21.47 9.47 6.89
CA ALA A 181 22.70 9.24 7.64
C ALA A 181 23.69 10.40 7.49
N GLN A 182 23.89 10.89 6.25
CA GLN A 182 24.78 12.03 5.97
C GLN A 182 24.36 13.30 6.72
N LYS A 183 23.06 13.51 6.94
CA LYS A 183 22.52 14.64 7.71
C LYS A 183 22.64 14.46 9.23
N GLY A 184 23.11 13.29 9.68
CA GLY A 184 23.29 13.00 11.11
C GLY A 184 21.98 12.82 11.90
N TYR A 185 20.83 12.65 11.22
CA TYR A 185 19.57 12.43 11.93
C TYR A 185 19.54 11.09 12.68
N ILE A 186 20.23 10.10 12.14
CA ILE A 186 20.47 8.80 12.79
C ILE A 186 21.76 8.20 12.21
N GLY A 187 22.54 7.51 13.07
CA GLY A 187 23.75 6.81 12.62
C GLY A 187 23.42 5.55 11.79
N GLU A 188 24.32 5.15 10.91
CA GLU A 188 24.12 4.07 9.91
C GLU A 188 23.75 2.74 10.60
N SER A 189 24.45 2.39 11.67
CA SER A 189 24.21 1.13 12.41
C SER A 189 22.88 1.13 13.18
N ALA A 190 22.37 2.31 13.55
CA ALA A 190 21.13 2.49 14.27
C ALA A 190 19.91 2.57 13.36
N MET A 191 20.07 2.80 12.04
CA MET A 191 18.98 2.91 11.10
C MET A 191 18.31 1.55 10.88
N LYS A 192 17.23 1.31 11.63
CA LYS A 192 16.44 0.08 11.55
C LYS A 192 15.21 0.28 10.67
N SER A 193 14.84 -0.79 9.95
CA SER A 193 13.68 -0.79 9.06
C SER A 193 12.86 -2.08 9.18
N SER A 194 11.65 -2.06 8.59
CA SER A 194 10.90 -3.27 8.30
C SER A 194 11.56 -4.08 7.17
N TRP A 195 11.09 -5.28 6.92
CA TRP A 195 11.51 -6.11 5.78
C TRP A 195 11.28 -5.44 4.41
N ALA A 196 10.45 -4.40 4.37
CA ALA A 196 10.17 -3.61 3.17
C ALA A 196 11.00 -2.32 3.09
N GLY A 197 11.84 -2.02 4.09
CA GLY A 197 12.68 -0.83 4.13
C GLY A 197 12.01 0.40 4.76
N ALA A 198 10.82 0.26 5.37
CA ALA A 198 10.14 1.35 6.06
C ALA A 198 10.78 1.64 7.43
N LEU A 199 10.94 2.92 7.76
CA LEU A 199 11.72 3.44 8.89
C LEU A 199 10.84 3.86 10.07
N GLY A 200 11.34 3.61 11.27
CA GLY A 200 10.82 4.15 12.52
C GLY A 200 9.38 3.76 12.83
N GLN A 201 8.81 4.41 13.84
CA GLN A 201 7.44 4.12 14.31
C GLN A 201 6.34 4.46 13.29
N PRO A 202 6.45 5.53 12.46
CA PRO A 202 5.45 5.84 11.43
C PRO A 202 5.60 4.99 10.16
N GLN A 203 6.60 4.11 10.07
CA GLN A 203 6.88 3.25 8.92
C GLN A 203 7.05 4.03 7.60
N PHE A 204 7.76 5.16 7.67
CA PHE A 204 8.07 5.96 6.49
C PHE A 204 9.12 5.28 5.59
N MET A 205 8.91 5.31 4.29
CA MET A 205 10.01 5.07 3.38
C MET A 205 11.05 6.22 3.51
N PRO A 206 12.35 5.98 3.26
CA PRO A 206 13.38 7.01 3.40
C PRO A 206 13.08 8.33 2.68
N THR A 207 12.55 8.29 1.47
CA THR A 207 12.12 9.50 0.75
C THR A 207 10.98 10.23 1.47
N SER A 208 10.03 9.49 2.06
CA SER A 208 8.97 10.06 2.89
C SER A 208 9.52 10.68 4.17
N TYR A 209 10.51 10.04 4.80
CA TYR A 209 11.20 10.61 5.96
C TYR A 209 11.83 11.97 5.63
N LEU A 210 12.62 12.05 4.58
CA LEU A 210 13.26 13.32 4.17
C LEU A 210 12.26 14.44 3.95
N LYS A 211 11.09 14.11 3.42
CA LYS A 211 10.04 15.07 3.08
C LYS A 211 9.14 15.45 4.27
N HIS A 212 8.84 14.49 5.15
CA HIS A 212 7.76 14.64 6.11
C HIS A 212 8.19 14.60 7.59
N ALA A 213 9.34 13.98 7.91
CA ALA A 213 9.81 13.93 9.29
C ALA A 213 10.14 15.32 9.81
N VAL A 214 9.75 15.59 11.05
CA VAL A 214 9.95 16.88 11.72
C VAL A 214 10.57 16.69 13.11
N ASP A 215 11.35 17.64 13.53
CA ASP A 215 11.78 17.83 14.91
C ASP A 215 10.68 18.62 15.61
N PHE A 216 9.97 18.00 16.52
CA PHE A 216 8.85 18.64 17.22
C PHE A 216 9.16 18.92 18.70
N ASP A 217 10.08 18.18 19.30
CA ASP A 217 10.55 18.42 20.66
C ASP A 217 11.70 19.45 20.71
N GLY A 218 12.33 19.75 19.57
CA GLY A 218 13.31 20.83 19.42
C GLY A 218 14.73 20.42 19.82
N ASP A 219 15.05 19.13 19.80
CA ASP A 219 16.38 18.63 20.14
C ASP A 219 17.40 18.69 18.96
N GLY A 220 16.97 19.19 17.80
CA GLY A 220 17.77 19.29 16.57
C GLY A 220 17.75 18.04 15.71
N LYS A 221 17.01 16.98 16.07
CA LYS A 221 16.90 15.74 15.34
C LYS A 221 15.46 15.53 14.86
N ARG A 222 15.27 14.59 13.94
CA ARG A 222 13.96 14.13 13.47
C ARG A 222 13.83 12.65 13.82
N ASP A 223 13.80 12.37 15.16
CA ASP A 223 13.88 10.99 15.66
C ASP A 223 12.53 10.29 15.65
N ILE A 224 12.15 9.73 14.52
CA ILE A 224 10.93 8.92 14.39
C ILE A 224 11.07 7.49 14.96
N TRP A 225 12.23 7.12 15.51
CA TRP A 225 12.44 5.80 16.12
C TRP A 225 12.19 5.85 17.64
N ASN A 226 12.65 6.89 18.33
CA ASN A 226 12.64 6.96 19.78
C ASN A 226 11.83 8.14 20.33
N SER A 227 11.67 9.26 19.57
CA SER A 227 10.88 10.42 19.99
C SER A 227 9.40 10.23 19.59
N VAL A 228 8.53 10.15 20.61
CA VAL A 228 7.06 10.14 20.38
C VAL A 228 6.57 11.47 19.83
N PRO A 229 7.03 12.66 20.32
CA PRO A 229 6.67 13.93 19.74
C PRO A 229 6.96 14.02 18.24
N ASP A 230 8.16 13.64 17.82
CA ASP A 230 8.56 13.66 16.40
C ASP A 230 7.75 12.68 15.56
N THR A 231 7.54 11.47 16.08
CA THR A 231 6.72 10.46 15.45
C THR A 231 5.30 10.96 15.14
N LEU A 232 4.60 11.45 16.16
CA LEU A 232 3.22 11.91 16.03
C LEU A 232 3.12 13.17 15.15
N ALA A 233 4.04 14.10 15.31
CA ALA A 233 4.09 15.31 14.50
C ALA A 233 4.45 14.99 13.03
N SER A 234 5.33 14.04 12.78
CA SER A 234 5.67 13.60 11.42
C SER A 234 4.50 12.94 10.72
N ILE A 235 3.71 12.11 11.42
CA ILE A 235 2.46 11.54 10.87
C ILE A 235 1.48 12.67 10.50
N ALA A 236 1.28 13.63 11.40
CA ALA A 236 0.39 14.76 11.16
C ALA A 236 0.88 15.65 10.00
N ASN A 237 2.20 15.90 9.93
CA ASN A 237 2.80 16.66 8.85
C ASN A 237 2.65 15.95 7.48
N TYR A 238 2.81 14.63 7.45
CA TYR A 238 2.52 13.83 6.25
C TYR A 238 1.11 14.10 5.74
N LEU A 239 0.10 13.93 6.60
CA LEU A 239 -1.30 14.12 6.22
C LEU A 239 -1.59 15.56 5.79
N LYS A 240 -1.04 16.56 6.51
CA LYS A 240 -1.15 17.97 6.11
C LYS A 240 -0.61 18.24 4.72
N LEU A 241 0.60 17.74 4.42
CA LEU A 241 1.26 17.96 3.13
C LEU A 241 0.61 17.18 1.98
N HIS A 242 -0.20 16.15 2.29
CA HIS A 242 -1.04 15.44 1.32
C HIS A 242 -2.44 16.03 1.19
N GLY A 243 -2.69 17.21 1.78
CA GLY A 243 -3.92 17.96 1.55
C GLY A 243 -5.02 17.75 2.58
N TRP A 244 -4.68 17.35 3.82
CA TRP A 244 -5.65 17.26 4.91
C TRP A 244 -6.43 18.56 5.08
N GLN A 245 -7.76 18.48 4.98
CA GLN A 245 -8.68 19.58 5.15
C GLN A 245 -9.13 19.67 6.61
N LYS A 246 -8.61 20.67 7.34
CA LYS A 246 -8.96 20.91 8.73
C LYS A 246 -10.47 21.13 8.89
N GLY A 247 -11.05 20.49 9.90
CA GLY A 247 -12.46 20.64 10.24
C GLY A 247 -13.42 19.78 9.40
N ARG A 248 -12.90 19.03 8.40
CA ARG A 248 -13.69 18.04 7.67
C ARG A 248 -13.51 16.65 8.26
N ASP A 249 -14.59 15.88 8.26
CA ASP A 249 -14.56 14.46 8.62
C ASP A 249 -13.80 13.64 7.57
N TRP A 250 -13.46 12.38 7.87
CA TRP A 250 -12.92 11.45 6.88
C TRP A 250 -14.04 10.77 6.06
N GLY A 251 -15.24 10.61 6.64
CA GLY A 251 -16.39 9.98 5.98
C GLY A 251 -17.50 9.57 6.92
N PHE A 252 -18.56 9.04 6.34
CA PHE A 252 -19.78 8.63 7.01
C PHE A 252 -20.26 7.29 6.50
N GLU A 253 -20.56 6.33 7.37
CA GLU A 253 -21.25 5.11 6.98
C GLU A 253 -22.69 5.44 6.58
N VAL A 254 -23.14 4.88 5.44
CA VAL A 254 -24.43 5.26 4.84
C VAL A 254 -25.24 4.05 4.34
N ASN A 255 -26.55 4.23 4.32
CA ASN A 255 -27.48 3.41 3.55
C ASN A 255 -27.61 3.99 2.14
N VAL A 256 -27.34 3.18 1.14
CA VAL A 256 -27.46 3.53 -0.28
C VAL A 256 -28.74 2.90 -0.84
N PRO A 257 -29.69 3.68 -1.40
CA PRO A 257 -30.92 3.15 -1.98
C PRO A 257 -30.65 2.08 -3.04
N GLN A 258 -31.53 1.08 -3.16
CA GLN A 258 -31.36 -0.03 -4.11
C GLN A 258 -31.38 0.44 -5.58
N ASN A 259 -32.18 1.46 -5.88
CA ASN A 259 -32.29 2.07 -7.21
C ASN A 259 -31.11 3.00 -7.55
N LEU A 260 -30.29 3.39 -6.59
CA LEU A 260 -29.08 4.16 -6.87
C LEU A 260 -27.96 3.21 -7.32
N THR A 261 -27.47 3.41 -8.52
CA THR A 261 -26.41 2.53 -9.05
C THR A 261 -25.10 2.58 -8.25
N CYS A 262 -24.55 1.43 -7.91
CA CYS A 262 -23.24 1.34 -7.29
C CYS A 262 -22.08 1.73 -8.26
N SER A 263 -22.38 1.93 -9.54
CA SER A 263 -21.41 2.45 -10.53
C SER A 263 -21.08 3.94 -10.33
N LEU A 264 -21.71 4.62 -9.37
CA LEU A 264 -21.34 5.98 -8.93
C LEU A 264 -20.16 5.98 -7.95
N GLU A 265 -19.59 4.83 -7.62
CA GLU A 265 -18.44 4.72 -6.74
C GLU A 265 -17.17 5.30 -7.39
N GLY A 266 -16.36 5.98 -6.61
CA GLY A 266 -15.02 6.38 -6.97
C GLY A 266 -14.71 7.87 -6.79
N PRO A 267 -13.41 8.22 -6.72
CA PRO A 267 -12.94 9.60 -6.49
C PRO A 267 -13.21 10.55 -7.66
N ASP A 268 -13.53 10.02 -8.83
CA ASP A 268 -13.86 10.75 -10.06
C ASP A 268 -15.38 10.97 -10.23
N GLN A 269 -16.20 10.57 -9.24
CA GLN A 269 -17.66 10.68 -9.23
C GLN A 269 -18.16 11.53 -8.05
N GLY A 270 -17.36 12.51 -7.62
CA GLY A 270 -17.67 13.38 -6.50
C GLY A 270 -18.96 14.17 -6.68
N LYS A 271 -19.69 14.32 -5.58
CA LYS A 271 -20.87 15.17 -5.45
C LYS A 271 -20.82 15.86 -4.09
N THR A 272 -21.53 16.97 -3.94
CA THR A 272 -21.71 17.53 -2.59
C THR A 272 -22.47 16.56 -1.69
N ILE A 273 -22.20 16.62 -0.40
CA ILE A 273 -22.97 15.82 0.58
C ILE A 273 -24.47 16.09 0.47
N ALA A 274 -24.87 17.33 0.18
CA ALA A 274 -26.26 17.69 -0.07
C ALA A 274 -26.86 16.98 -1.29
N GLU A 275 -26.08 16.79 -2.36
CA GLU A 275 -26.52 16.03 -3.54
C GLU A 275 -26.68 14.55 -3.24
N TRP A 276 -25.74 13.95 -2.49
CA TRP A 276 -25.90 12.58 -2.03
C TRP A 276 -27.17 12.39 -1.18
N ALA A 277 -27.44 13.33 -0.26
CA ALA A 277 -28.65 13.29 0.54
C ALA A 277 -29.93 13.40 -0.32
N ARG A 278 -29.94 14.27 -1.36
CA ARG A 278 -31.08 14.37 -2.31
C ARG A 278 -31.27 13.09 -3.15
N LEU A 279 -30.23 12.32 -3.38
CA LEU A 279 -30.31 11.00 -4.01
C LEU A 279 -30.79 9.91 -3.06
N GLY A 280 -31.15 10.25 -1.83
CA GLY A 280 -31.68 9.32 -0.83
C GLY A 280 -30.62 8.61 0.00
N VAL A 281 -29.35 9.01 -0.12
CA VAL A 281 -28.26 8.45 0.71
C VAL A 281 -28.38 9.04 2.12
N MET A 282 -28.45 8.17 3.13
CA MET A 282 -28.64 8.56 4.54
C MET A 282 -27.58 7.90 5.42
N ARG A 283 -27.18 8.57 6.50
CA ARG A 283 -26.29 7.96 7.49
C ARG A 283 -26.98 6.77 8.16
N THR A 284 -26.23 5.68 8.38
CA THR A 284 -26.74 4.45 9.01
C THR A 284 -27.31 4.68 10.41
N ASN A 285 -26.77 5.65 11.15
CA ASN A 285 -27.20 6.00 12.49
C ASN A 285 -28.48 6.87 12.54
N GLY A 286 -29.15 7.09 11.41
CA GLY A 286 -30.40 7.88 11.30
C GLY A 286 -30.26 9.39 11.47
N LYS A 287 -29.05 9.91 11.77
CA LYS A 287 -28.83 11.34 11.92
C LYS A 287 -28.60 12.01 10.56
N ALA A 288 -28.99 13.27 10.42
CA ALA A 288 -28.62 14.08 9.25
C ALA A 288 -27.08 14.21 9.12
N PHE A 289 -26.62 14.46 7.91
CA PHE A 289 -25.23 14.87 7.72
C PHE A 289 -24.95 16.19 8.43
N PRO A 290 -23.74 16.42 8.98
CA PRO A 290 -23.40 17.68 9.63
C PRO A 290 -23.58 18.87 8.67
N ALA A 291 -24.15 19.96 9.16
CA ALA A 291 -24.38 21.17 8.34
C ALA A 291 -23.10 21.73 7.72
N SER A 292 -21.97 21.62 8.44
CA SER A 292 -20.63 22.01 7.96
C SER A 292 -20.15 21.20 6.76
N GLU A 293 -20.65 19.98 6.58
CA GLU A 293 -20.24 19.08 5.50
C GLU A 293 -21.12 19.18 4.25
N MET A 294 -22.34 19.72 4.36
CA MET A 294 -23.35 19.70 3.28
C MET A 294 -22.88 20.28 1.94
N LYS A 295 -22.03 21.33 1.97
CA LYS A 295 -21.47 21.95 0.78
C LYS A 295 -20.16 21.29 0.31
N GLY A 296 -19.57 20.44 1.16
CA GLY A 296 -18.34 19.75 0.89
C GLY A 296 -18.53 18.59 -0.09
N GLU A 297 -17.51 18.31 -0.86
CA GLU A 297 -17.47 17.16 -1.76
C GLU A 297 -17.35 15.85 -0.97
N GLY A 298 -18.09 14.85 -1.41
CA GLY A 298 -18.04 13.49 -0.92
C GLY A 298 -18.10 12.48 -2.05
N PHE A 299 -17.61 11.28 -1.81
CA PHE A 299 -17.46 10.23 -2.80
C PHE A 299 -18.08 8.94 -2.25
N LEU A 300 -18.85 8.25 -3.09
CA LEU A 300 -19.37 6.94 -2.71
C LEU A 300 -18.21 5.92 -2.69
N LEU A 301 -18.12 5.15 -1.62
CA LEU A 301 -17.19 4.05 -1.44
C LEU A 301 -17.95 2.80 -0.99
N MET A 302 -17.82 1.72 -1.74
CA MET A 302 -18.46 0.43 -1.49
C MET A 302 -17.42 -0.70 -1.58
N PRO A 303 -16.57 -0.89 -0.56
CA PRO A 303 -15.36 -1.74 -0.63
C PRO A 303 -15.67 -3.22 -0.92
N ALA A 304 -16.88 -3.69 -0.64
CA ALA A 304 -17.40 -5.00 -1.00
C ALA A 304 -18.62 -4.91 -1.94
N GLY A 305 -18.76 -3.82 -2.68
CA GLY A 305 -19.98 -3.56 -3.46
C GLY A 305 -21.23 -3.60 -2.57
N ARG A 306 -22.30 -4.21 -3.05
CA ARG A 306 -23.56 -4.39 -2.30
C ARG A 306 -23.48 -5.47 -1.20
N PHE A 307 -22.36 -6.14 -1.04
CA PHE A 307 -22.15 -7.16 -0.01
C PHE A 307 -21.51 -6.60 1.27
N GLY A 308 -21.34 -5.32 1.39
CA GLY A 308 -20.73 -4.71 2.57
C GLY A 308 -21.29 -3.34 2.91
N PRO A 309 -20.79 -2.75 4.00
CA PRO A 309 -21.11 -1.39 4.34
C PRO A 309 -20.70 -0.43 3.23
N ALA A 310 -21.48 0.65 3.09
CA ALA A 310 -21.23 1.73 2.15
C ALA A 310 -20.90 3.02 2.91
N PHE A 311 -20.13 3.88 2.27
CA PHE A 311 -19.66 5.12 2.86
C PHE A 311 -19.79 6.28 1.88
N ILE A 312 -20.06 7.48 2.39
CA ILE A 312 -19.70 8.71 1.74
C ILE A 312 -18.40 9.19 2.40
N VAL A 313 -17.32 9.11 1.67
CA VAL A 313 -16.00 9.54 2.14
C VAL A 313 -15.67 10.93 1.62
N THR A 314 -14.83 11.67 2.34
CA THR A 314 -14.41 13.03 2.01
C THR A 314 -13.00 13.02 1.40
N PRO A 315 -12.46 14.16 0.94
CA PRO A 315 -11.05 14.24 0.54
C PRO A 315 -10.07 13.74 1.60
N ASN A 316 -10.37 13.91 2.90
CA ASN A 316 -9.52 13.43 3.99
C ASN A 316 -9.35 11.91 4.02
N PHE A 317 -10.35 11.16 3.55
CA PHE A 317 -10.21 9.72 3.37
C PHE A 317 -9.08 9.37 2.39
N TYR A 318 -9.01 10.07 1.28
CA TYR A 318 -7.97 9.84 0.28
C TYR A 318 -6.59 10.26 0.78
N VAL A 319 -6.52 11.31 1.62
CA VAL A 319 -5.27 11.67 2.31
C VAL A 319 -4.79 10.54 3.24
N ILE A 320 -5.70 9.90 3.98
CA ILE A 320 -5.34 8.70 4.78
C ILE A 320 -4.93 7.55 3.85
N LYS A 321 -5.63 7.37 2.74
CA LYS A 321 -5.32 6.32 1.76
C LYS A 321 -3.92 6.47 1.16
N ASP A 322 -3.45 7.68 0.95
CA ASP A 322 -2.09 7.94 0.42
C ASP A 322 -0.99 7.38 1.32
N TYR A 323 -1.28 7.17 2.61
CA TYR A 323 -0.33 6.56 3.53
C TYR A 323 -0.02 5.09 3.19
N ASN A 324 -1.01 4.33 2.69
CA ASN A 324 -0.86 2.89 2.40
C ASN A 324 -1.52 2.42 1.09
N MET A 325 -2.05 3.32 0.27
CA MET A 325 -2.70 3.04 -1.03
C MET A 325 -3.85 2.01 -0.99
N SER A 326 -4.46 1.74 0.19
CA SER A 326 -5.54 0.78 0.38
C SER A 326 -6.82 1.46 0.92
N ASP A 327 -7.97 1.21 0.27
CA ASP A 327 -9.28 1.65 0.77
C ASP A 327 -9.58 1.09 2.16
N LEU A 328 -9.23 -0.18 2.39
CA LEU A 328 -9.49 -0.85 3.67
C LEU A 328 -8.60 -0.30 4.78
N TYR A 329 -7.36 0.08 4.45
CA TYR A 329 -6.49 0.77 5.40
C TYR A 329 -7.09 2.12 5.84
N ALA A 330 -7.50 2.94 4.88
CA ALA A 330 -8.06 4.24 5.18
C ALA A 330 -9.36 4.15 6.00
N LEU A 331 -10.25 3.20 5.65
CA LEU A 331 -11.44 2.90 6.45
C LEU A 331 -11.08 2.43 7.87
N PHE A 332 -10.07 1.56 8.02
CA PHE A 332 -9.62 1.10 9.33
C PHE A 332 -9.13 2.26 10.19
N ILE A 333 -8.29 3.14 9.62
CA ILE A 333 -7.75 4.31 10.35
C ILE A 333 -8.88 5.26 10.76
N GLY A 334 -9.79 5.61 9.84
CA GLY A 334 -10.93 6.47 10.14
C GLY A 334 -11.81 5.87 11.23
N HIS A 335 -12.18 4.60 11.08
CA HIS A 335 -13.01 3.89 12.04
C HIS A 335 -12.38 3.78 13.44
N VAL A 336 -11.09 3.44 13.53
CA VAL A 336 -10.37 3.41 14.82
C VAL A 336 -10.24 4.81 15.38
N GLY A 337 -10.02 5.84 14.55
CA GLY A 337 -10.04 7.23 14.96
C GLY A 337 -11.35 7.62 15.66
N ASP A 338 -12.48 7.27 15.07
CA ASP A 338 -13.81 7.53 15.66
C ASP A 338 -14.05 6.76 16.96
N ARG A 339 -13.56 5.51 17.04
CA ARG A 339 -13.63 4.72 18.29
C ARG A 339 -12.78 5.32 19.40
N ILE A 340 -11.64 5.91 19.08
CA ILE A 340 -10.79 6.61 20.05
C ILE A 340 -11.44 7.92 20.50
N ALA A 341 -11.93 8.73 19.54
CA ALA A 341 -12.49 10.05 19.81
C ALA A 341 -13.85 10.02 20.48
N TYR A 342 -14.76 9.18 19.98
CA TYR A 342 -16.19 9.25 20.31
C TYR A 342 -16.74 7.94 20.88
N GLY A 343 -15.93 6.89 21.00
CA GLY A 343 -16.41 5.58 21.44
C GLY A 343 -17.33 4.91 20.41
N ALA A 344 -17.17 5.20 19.12
CA ALA A 344 -17.97 4.59 18.07
C ALA A 344 -17.97 3.06 18.15
N GLY A 345 -19.12 2.45 17.85
CA GLY A 345 -19.30 0.98 17.77
C GLY A 345 -18.77 0.39 16.47
N ASP A 346 -19.15 -0.85 16.17
CA ASP A 346 -18.87 -1.48 14.88
C ASP A 346 -19.65 -0.81 13.74
N PHE A 347 -19.24 -1.06 12.51
CA PHE A 347 -20.06 -0.68 11.35
C PHE A 347 -21.43 -1.34 11.44
N GLN A 348 -22.47 -0.62 11.06
CA GLN A 348 -23.85 -1.11 11.11
C GLN A 348 -24.18 -1.97 9.88
N GLY A 349 -23.54 -1.71 8.75
CA GLY A 349 -23.68 -2.53 7.55
C GLY A 349 -22.99 -3.89 7.72
N ASN A 350 -23.69 -4.95 7.37
CA ASN A 350 -23.15 -6.31 7.46
C ASN A 350 -22.22 -6.62 6.27
N TRP A 351 -21.14 -7.30 6.56
CA TRP A 351 -20.28 -7.89 5.54
C TRP A 351 -20.88 -9.22 5.07
N GLY A 352 -21.42 -9.25 3.85
CA GLY A 352 -21.97 -10.44 3.24
C GLY A 352 -20.88 -11.38 2.70
N ASN A 353 -21.28 -12.58 2.31
CA ASN A 353 -20.39 -13.54 1.68
C ASN A 353 -20.16 -13.18 0.21
N VAL A 354 -18.94 -12.80 -0.12
CA VAL A 354 -18.52 -12.48 -1.49
C VAL A 354 -17.97 -13.70 -2.27
N GLY A 355 -17.89 -14.86 -1.64
CA GLY A 355 -17.20 -16.02 -2.17
C GLY A 355 -15.68 -15.91 -2.08
N THR A 356 -14.97 -16.97 -2.39
CA THR A 356 -13.51 -17.00 -2.40
C THR A 356 -12.99 -16.82 -3.81
N MET A 357 -12.20 -15.80 -4.03
CA MET A 357 -11.47 -15.57 -5.28
C MET A 357 -9.99 -15.35 -4.99
N TYR A 358 -9.14 -15.87 -5.86
CA TYR A 358 -7.72 -15.59 -5.81
C TYR A 358 -7.40 -14.32 -6.64
N ARG A 359 -6.26 -13.73 -6.34
CA ARG A 359 -5.77 -12.58 -7.13
C ARG A 359 -5.69 -12.87 -8.62
N SER A 360 -5.30 -14.09 -8.98
CA SER A 360 -5.27 -14.58 -10.38
C SER A 360 -6.65 -14.58 -11.05
N ASP A 361 -7.70 -14.89 -10.28
CA ASP A 361 -9.07 -14.93 -10.80
C ASP A 361 -9.56 -13.52 -11.09
N ILE A 362 -9.31 -12.58 -10.16
CA ILE A 362 -9.64 -11.17 -10.36
C ILE A 362 -8.85 -10.59 -11.53
N LEU A 363 -7.55 -10.91 -11.64
CA LEU A 363 -6.72 -10.51 -12.78
C LEU A 363 -7.28 -11.03 -14.10
N THR A 364 -7.73 -12.28 -14.15
CA THR A 364 -8.34 -12.88 -15.33
C THR A 364 -9.64 -12.15 -15.70
N MET A 365 -10.50 -11.88 -14.71
CA MET A 365 -11.72 -11.10 -14.91
C MET A 365 -11.42 -9.70 -15.45
N GLN A 366 -10.45 -9.01 -14.83
CA GLN A 366 -10.02 -7.67 -15.27
C GLN A 366 -9.56 -7.66 -16.73
N LYS A 367 -8.71 -8.61 -17.13
CA LYS A 367 -8.24 -8.71 -18.53
C LYS A 367 -9.37 -8.94 -19.52
N ARG A 368 -10.33 -9.80 -19.18
CA ARG A 368 -11.50 -10.07 -20.02
C ARG A 368 -12.39 -8.82 -20.16
N MET A 369 -12.64 -8.12 -19.06
CA MET A 369 -13.41 -6.88 -19.08
C MET A 369 -12.69 -5.77 -19.87
N GLN A 370 -11.38 -5.67 -19.72
CA GLN A 370 -10.56 -4.71 -20.46
C GLN A 370 -10.62 -4.99 -21.98
N ALA A 371 -10.58 -6.27 -22.38
CA ALA A 371 -10.74 -6.66 -23.79
C ALA A 371 -12.13 -6.32 -24.35
N GLN A 372 -13.16 -6.21 -23.50
CA GLN A 372 -14.50 -5.74 -23.85
C GLN A 372 -14.67 -4.21 -23.76
N GLY A 373 -13.59 -3.46 -23.51
CA GLY A 373 -13.59 -1.98 -23.48
C GLY A 373 -14.03 -1.35 -22.15
N TYR A 374 -14.12 -2.11 -21.05
CA TYR A 374 -14.43 -1.55 -19.73
C TYR A 374 -13.21 -0.89 -19.08
N ASP A 375 -13.40 0.27 -18.46
CA ASP A 375 -12.36 0.96 -17.68
C ASP A 375 -12.17 0.28 -16.31
N ILE A 376 -11.28 -0.68 -16.26
CA ILE A 376 -10.93 -1.36 -15.01
C ILE A 376 -9.68 -0.75 -14.32
N GLY A 377 -9.09 0.28 -14.91
CA GLY A 377 -7.80 0.80 -14.52
C GLY A 377 -6.67 -0.19 -14.86
N LYS A 378 -5.83 -0.50 -13.87
CA LYS A 378 -4.76 -1.47 -14.04
C LYS A 378 -5.28 -2.89 -13.76
N ALA A 379 -5.00 -3.82 -14.67
CA ALA A 379 -5.24 -5.25 -14.43
C ALA A 379 -4.12 -5.81 -13.54
N ASP A 380 -4.31 -5.79 -12.24
CA ASP A 380 -3.33 -6.21 -11.24
C ASP A 380 -3.86 -7.26 -10.25
N GLY A 381 -5.11 -7.66 -10.43
CA GLY A 381 -5.81 -8.60 -9.56
C GLY A 381 -6.32 -7.98 -8.25
N LEU A 382 -6.39 -6.65 -8.16
CA LEU A 382 -6.97 -5.92 -7.04
C LEU A 382 -8.35 -5.35 -7.43
N PRO A 383 -9.42 -5.61 -6.66
CA PRO A 383 -10.75 -5.11 -6.98
C PRO A 383 -10.91 -3.63 -6.56
N GLY A 384 -10.13 -2.72 -7.16
CA GLY A 384 -10.23 -1.29 -6.95
C GLY A 384 -11.58 -0.72 -7.46
N PHE A 385 -11.86 0.55 -7.15
CA PHE A 385 -13.15 1.18 -7.49
C PHE A 385 -13.50 1.10 -8.99
N LYS A 386 -12.52 1.25 -9.90
CA LYS A 386 -12.76 1.11 -11.34
C LYS A 386 -13.21 -0.30 -11.73
N THR A 387 -12.59 -1.32 -11.15
CA THR A 387 -13.00 -2.71 -11.35
C THR A 387 -14.41 -2.95 -10.82
N ARG A 388 -14.70 -2.51 -9.59
CA ARG A 388 -16.02 -2.65 -8.97
C ARG A 388 -17.11 -1.94 -9.77
N ARG A 389 -16.87 -0.70 -10.18
CA ARG A 389 -17.75 0.09 -11.04
C ARG A 389 -18.03 -0.59 -12.37
N SER A 390 -16.99 -1.04 -13.06
CA SER A 390 -17.11 -1.72 -14.34
C SER A 390 -17.88 -3.04 -14.25
N ILE A 391 -17.71 -3.78 -13.16
CA ILE A 391 -18.55 -4.96 -12.88
C ILE A 391 -20.02 -4.55 -12.81
N GLY A 392 -20.37 -3.49 -12.10
CA GLY A 392 -21.75 -3.00 -12.00
C GLY A 392 -22.31 -2.58 -13.36
N VAL A 393 -21.53 -1.89 -14.19
CA VAL A 393 -21.92 -1.51 -15.56
C VAL A 393 -22.13 -2.76 -16.41
N TRP A 394 -21.22 -3.75 -16.33
CA TRP A 394 -21.35 -5.01 -17.05
C TRP A 394 -22.60 -5.79 -16.63
N GLN A 395 -22.87 -5.86 -15.31
CA GLN A 395 -24.06 -6.51 -14.76
C GLN A 395 -25.33 -5.87 -15.31
N ALA A 396 -25.43 -4.53 -15.26
CA ALA A 396 -26.60 -3.81 -15.75
C ALA A 396 -26.83 -4.01 -17.25
N LYS A 397 -25.78 -4.09 -18.07
CA LYS A 397 -25.87 -4.40 -19.51
C LYS A 397 -26.33 -5.84 -19.83
N ASN A 398 -26.24 -6.73 -18.86
CA ASN A 398 -26.64 -8.13 -19.00
C ASN A 398 -27.91 -8.45 -18.15
N ASP A 399 -28.72 -7.43 -17.86
CA ASP A 399 -29.98 -7.55 -17.12
C ASP A 399 -29.83 -8.22 -15.73
N MET A 400 -28.67 -8.03 -15.11
CA MET A 400 -28.36 -8.54 -13.78
C MET A 400 -28.44 -7.44 -12.72
N ALA A 401 -28.83 -7.80 -11.49
CA ALA A 401 -28.72 -6.89 -10.36
C ALA A 401 -27.26 -6.48 -10.15
N ALA A 402 -26.99 -5.17 -10.16
CA ALA A 402 -25.65 -4.64 -10.01
C ALA A 402 -25.15 -4.79 -8.56
N THR A 403 -24.26 -5.75 -8.32
CA THR A 403 -23.60 -5.97 -7.02
C THR A 403 -22.27 -5.22 -6.91
N CYS A 404 -21.67 -4.83 -8.03
CA CYS A 404 -20.41 -4.09 -8.09
C CYS A 404 -19.24 -4.75 -7.35
N PHE A 405 -19.18 -6.07 -7.31
CA PHE A 405 -18.08 -6.78 -6.68
C PHE A 405 -17.76 -8.08 -7.41
N PRO A 406 -16.45 -8.45 -7.55
CA PRO A 406 -16.08 -9.69 -8.20
C PRO A 406 -16.55 -10.91 -7.41
N GLN A 407 -17.13 -11.88 -8.11
CA GLN A 407 -17.60 -13.15 -7.55
C GLN A 407 -17.25 -14.32 -8.47
N PRO A 408 -17.09 -15.54 -7.93
CA PRO A 408 -16.78 -16.72 -8.75
C PRO A 408 -17.79 -16.98 -9.88
N ALA A 409 -19.07 -16.69 -9.64
CA ALA A 409 -20.11 -16.82 -10.65
C ALA A 409 -19.89 -15.87 -11.84
N LEU A 410 -19.51 -14.62 -11.58
CA LEU A 410 -19.23 -13.61 -12.62
C LEU A 410 -18.01 -13.99 -13.47
N LEU A 411 -16.97 -14.56 -12.85
CA LEU A 411 -15.78 -14.99 -13.60
C LEU A 411 -16.12 -16.03 -14.67
N ARG A 412 -17.13 -16.88 -14.45
CA ARG A 412 -17.60 -17.86 -15.44
C ARG A 412 -18.42 -17.23 -16.57
N GLN A 413 -19.08 -16.11 -16.31
CA GLN A 413 -19.98 -15.44 -17.26
C GLN A 413 -19.23 -14.38 -18.11
N ILE A 414 -18.28 -13.67 -17.53
CA ILE A 414 -17.43 -12.72 -18.24
C ILE A 414 -16.39 -13.50 -19.05
N LYS A 415 -16.61 -13.60 -20.37
CA LYS A 415 -15.76 -14.36 -21.30
C LYS A 415 -14.67 -13.50 -21.93
#